data_c69bcbab2d6b3575acdc50d1c1ff9fca
#
_entry.id   c69bcbab2d6b3575acdc50d1c1ff9fca
#
_cell.length_a   1.000
_cell.length_b   1.000
_cell.length_c   1.000
_cell.angle_alpha   90.00
_cell.angle_beta   90.00
_cell.angle_gamma   90.00
#
_symmetry.space_group_name_H-M   'P 1'
#
loop_
_entity.id
_entity.type
_entity.pdbx_description
1 polymer ?
#
loop_
_entity_poly.entity_id
_entity_poly.type
_entity_poly.pdbx_seq_one_letter_code
_entity_poly.pdbx_strand_id
1 'polypeptide(L)'
;TSLTQGADCSGFVMSVYANFGISLPRTSGEQGKSGSSVASLSEAIPGDLVWYSGHIGIYMGNNQLVHASNKKDGIKISNVNYRPILGIRRIV
;
A
#
# COMPACT_ATOMS: atom_id res chain seq x y z
N THR A 1 -0.59 -17.58 2.16
CA THR A 1 -0.30 -16.91 3.43
C THR A 1 -1.47 -16.06 3.85
N SER A 2 -1.90 -16.17 5.09
CA SER A 2 -3.01 -15.39 5.58
C SER A 2 -2.61 -13.92 5.74
N LEU A 3 -3.61 -13.05 5.80
CA LEU A 3 -3.36 -11.63 6.00
C LEU A 3 -2.78 -11.31 7.38
N THR A 4 -2.95 -12.23 8.33
CA THR A 4 -2.51 -12.00 9.70
C THR A 4 -1.24 -12.75 10.06
N GLN A 5 -0.95 -13.85 9.39
CA GLN A 5 0.21 -14.69 9.70
C GLN A 5 1.36 -14.40 8.77
N GLY A 6 2.43 -13.84 9.30
CA GLY A 6 3.59 -13.48 8.50
C GLY A 6 3.30 -12.37 7.52
N ALA A 7 2.17 -11.68 7.70
CA ALA A 7 1.80 -10.59 6.83
C ALA A 7 2.77 -9.44 7.00
N ASP A 8 3.29 -8.96 5.89
CA ASP A 8 4.05 -7.72 5.84
C ASP A 8 3.29 -6.76 4.93
N CYS A 9 3.81 -5.54 4.82
CA CYS A 9 3.14 -4.49 4.07
C CYS A 9 2.92 -4.87 2.60
N SER A 10 3.94 -5.41 1.95
CA SER A 10 3.83 -5.79 0.53
C SER A 10 2.97 -7.02 0.33
N GLY A 11 3.04 -7.99 1.26
CA GLY A 11 2.19 -9.17 1.20
C GLY A 11 0.72 -8.83 1.34
N PHE A 12 0.40 -7.90 2.21
CA PHE A 12 -0.98 -7.42 2.37
C PHE A 12 -1.48 -6.78 1.08
N VAL A 13 -0.71 -5.87 0.50
CA VAL A 13 -1.09 -5.18 -0.74
C VAL A 13 -1.27 -6.20 -1.86
N MET A 14 -0.34 -7.14 -1.99
CA MET A 14 -0.41 -8.17 -3.01
C MET A 14 -1.68 -9.02 -2.86
N SER A 15 -2.04 -9.38 -1.62
CA SER A 15 -3.23 -10.18 -1.34
C SER A 15 -4.52 -9.43 -1.69
N VAL A 16 -4.58 -8.15 -1.36
CA VAL A 16 -5.77 -7.34 -1.67
C VAL A 16 -5.99 -7.28 -3.17
N TYR A 17 -4.95 -6.97 -3.93
CA TYR A 17 -5.10 -6.85 -5.39
C TYR A 17 -5.30 -8.19 -6.07
N ALA A 18 -4.82 -9.29 -5.48
CA ALA A 18 -5.07 -10.61 -6.02
C ALA A 18 -6.57 -10.95 -6.04
N ASN A 19 -7.33 -10.43 -5.09
CA ASN A 19 -8.78 -10.61 -5.06
C ASN A 19 -9.48 -9.95 -6.25
N PHE A 20 -8.81 -9.03 -6.92
CA PHE A 20 -9.33 -8.37 -8.11
C PHE A 20 -8.70 -8.91 -9.39
N GLY A 21 -7.98 -10.02 -9.30
CA GLY A 21 -7.32 -10.60 -10.44
C GLY A 21 -6.06 -9.87 -10.90
N ILE A 22 -5.51 -9.01 -10.02
CA ILE A 22 -4.32 -8.23 -10.34
C ILE A 22 -3.12 -8.81 -9.61
N SER A 23 -2.08 -9.15 -10.38
CA SER A 23 -0.84 -9.69 -9.84
C SER A 23 0.16 -8.56 -9.64
N LEU A 24 0.65 -8.41 -8.41
CA LEU A 24 1.64 -7.40 -8.08
C LEU A 24 2.96 -8.04 -7.68
N PRO A 25 4.09 -7.32 -7.82
CA PRO A 25 5.37 -7.80 -7.32
C PRO A 25 5.33 -8.05 -5.82
N ARG A 26 6.24 -8.86 -5.32
CA ARG A 26 6.24 -9.30 -3.92
C ARG A 26 6.77 -8.27 -2.95
N THR A 27 7.65 -7.37 -3.37
CA THR A 27 8.31 -6.42 -2.47
C THR A 27 7.73 -5.02 -2.56
N SER A 28 7.83 -4.25 -1.47
CA SER A 28 7.34 -2.88 -1.44
C SER A 28 8.11 -1.99 -2.44
N GLY A 29 9.40 -2.21 -2.59
CA GLY A 29 10.18 -1.42 -3.55
C GLY A 29 9.73 -1.62 -4.98
N GLU A 30 9.41 -2.86 -5.35
CA GLU A 30 8.91 -3.15 -6.69
C GLU A 30 7.47 -2.68 -6.88
N GLN A 31 6.65 -2.82 -5.86
CA GLN A 31 5.27 -2.31 -5.90
C GLN A 31 5.26 -0.80 -6.04
N GLY A 32 6.21 -0.11 -5.40
CA GLY A 32 6.34 1.33 -5.51
C GLY A 32 6.72 1.82 -6.91
N LYS A 33 7.07 0.91 -7.81
CA LYS A 33 7.35 1.21 -9.20
C LYS A 33 6.31 0.65 -10.17
N SER A 34 5.28 0.02 -9.64
CA SER A 34 4.23 -0.60 -10.45
C SER A 34 3.20 0.43 -10.88
N GLY A 35 2.47 0.11 -11.94
CA GLY A 35 1.39 0.97 -12.42
C GLY A 35 1.86 2.34 -12.89
N SER A 36 1.01 3.33 -12.73
CA SER A 36 1.28 4.70 -13.16
C SER A 36 1.57 5.61 -11.98
N SER A 37 2.48 6.55 -12.16
CA SER A 37 2.82 7.51 -11.12
C SER A 37 1.68 8.50 -10.93
N VAL A 38 1.36 8.79 -9.67
CA VAL A 38 0.40 9.84 -9.29
C VAL A 38 1.21 11.02 -8.77
N ALA A 39 0.98 12.19 -9.35
CA ALA A 39 1.87 13.34 -9.14
C ALA A 39 1.89 13.85 -7.70
N SER A 40 0.76 13.80 -7.02
CA SER A 40 0.67 14.32 -5.66
C SER A 40 -0.44 13.64 -4.88
N LEU A 41 -0.41 13.81 -3.56
CA LEU A 41 -1.45 13.25 -2.70
C LEU A 41 -2.83 13.82 -3.01
N SER A 42 -2.89 15.07 -3.46
CA SER A 42 -4.17 15.69 -3.82
C SER A 42 -4.84 15.01 -5.00
N GLU A 43 -4.09 14.30 -5.83
CA GLU A 43 -4.61 13.56 -6.97
C GLU A 43 -4.84 12.07 -6.66
N ALA A 44 -4.47 11.62 -5.46
CA ALA A 44 -4.64 10.22 -5.10
C ALA A 44 -6.12 9.91 -4.87
N ILE A 45 -6.51 8.71 -5.27
CA ILE A 45 -7.88 8.20 -5.06
C ILE A 45 -7.81 6.89 -4.29
N PRO A 46 -8.91 6.48 -3.64
CA PRO A 46 -8.93 5.21 -2.94
C PRO A 46 -8.48 4.06 -3.84
N GLY A 47 -7.62 3.21 -3.32
CA GLY A 47 -7.04 2.11 -4.07
C GLY A 47 -5.63 2.38 -4.58
N ASP A 48 -5.19 3.63 -4.63
CA ASP A 48 -3.82 3.94 -5.02
C ASP A 48 -2.85 3.41 -3.96
N LEU A 49 -1.65 3.00 -4.41
CA LEU A 49 -0.60 2.57 -3.49
C LEU A 49 0.21 3.78 -3.04
N VAL A 50 0.51 3.85 -1.75
CA VAL A 50 1.38 4.88 -1.20
C VAL A 50 2.64 4.19 -0.70
N TRP A 51 3.78 4.59 -1.24
CA TRP A 51 5.08 3.95 -1.00
C TRP A 51 5.94 4.82 -0.08
N TYR A 52 6.47 4.17 0.94
CA TYR A 52 7.39 4.78 1.91
C TYR A 52 8.69 4.00 1.93
N SER A 53 9.69 4.51 2.59
CA SER A 53 10.96 3.78 2.73
C SER A 53 10.70 2.46 3.48
N GLY A 54 10.88 1.35 2.78
CA GLY A 54 10.68 0.01 3.35
C GLY A 54 9.24 -0.33 3.71
N HIS A 55 8.25 0.43 3.19
CA HIS A 55 6.86 0.20 3.55
C HIS A 55 5.93 0.64 2.43
N ILE A 56 4.74 0.04 2.38
CA ILE A 56 3.74 0.40 1.39
C ILE A 56 2.34 0.15 1.98
N GLY A 57 1.36 0.92 1.54
CA GLY A 57 -0.02 0.74 1.94
C GLY A 57 -0.97 1.16 0.84
N ILE A 58 -2.26 1.07 1.12
CA ILE A 58 -3.32 1.39 0.17
C ILE A 58 -4.06 2.62 0.67
N TYR A 59 -4.15 3.63 -0.20
CA TYR A 59 -4.86 4.86 0.14
C TYR A 59 -6.37 4.63 0.22
N MET A 60 -6.98 5.16 1.26
CA MET A 60 -8.42 5.00 1.49
C MET A 60 -9.22 6.26 1.18
N GLY A 61 -8.55 7.35 0.85
CA GLY A 61 -9.18 8.66 0.79
C GLY A 61 -9.11 9.36 2.14
N ASN A 62 -9.45 10.63 2.19
CA ASN A 62 -9.47 11.43 3.42
C ASN A 62 -8.17 11.38 4.21
N ASN A 63 -7.04 11.33 3.50
CA ASN A 63 -5.69 11.27 4.09
C ASN A 63 -5.47 10.03 4.95
N GLN A 64 -6.18 8.95 4.70
CA GLN A 64 -6.06 7.71 5.45
C GLN A 64 -5.44 6.60 4.60
N LEU A 65 -4.66 5.76 5.27
CA LEU A 65 -3.96 4.64 4.67
C LEU A 65 -4.30 3.36 5.42
N VAL A 66 -4.63 2.29 4.70
CA VAL A 66 -4.72 0.96 5.30
C VAL A 66 -3.45 0.19 4.96
N HIS A 67 -2.83 -0.41 5.96
CA HIS A 67 -1.55 -1.10 5.78
C HIS A 67 -1.34 -2.16 6.85
N ALA A 68 -0.46 -3.12 6.53
CA ALA A 68 -0.02 -4.09 7.53
C ALA A 68 1.14 -3.46 8.30
N SER A 69 0.85 -3.02 9.51
CA SER A 69 1.78 -2.24 10.32
C SER A 69 2.96 -3.08 10.82
N ASN A 70 2.64 -4.16 11.55
CA ASN A 70 3.63 -5.11 12.04
C ASN A 70 2.89 -6.38 12.48
N LYS A 71 3.65 -7.39 12.93
CA LYS A 71 3.03 -8.65 13.35
C LYS A 71 2.13 -8.49 14.57
N LYS A 72 2.49 -7.58 15.45
CA LYS A 72 1.74 -7.37 16.69
C LYS A 72 0.44 -6.63 16.43
N ASP A 73 0.50 -5.53 15.71
CA ASP A 73 -0.68 -4.70 15.45
C ASP A 73 -1.50 -5.18 14.26
N GLY A 74 -0.87 -5.94 13.36
CA GLY A 74 -1.54 -6.41 12.16
C GLY A 74 -1.88 -5.28 11.21
N ILE A 75 -3.08 -5.36 10.64
CA ILE A 75 -3.56 -4.39 9.68
C ILE A 75 -4.23 -3.24 10.41
N LYS A 76 -3.87 -2.02 10.06
CA LYS A 76 -4.48 -0.85 10.70
C LYS A 76 -4.59 0.31 9.73
N ILE A 77 -5.32 1.32 10.16
CA ILE A 77 -5.50 2.57 9.42
C ILE A 77 -4.69 3.65 10.10
N SER A 78 -3.90 4.36 9.31
CA SER A 78 -3.06 5.45 9.80
C SER A 78 -3.26 6.68 8.93
N ASN A 79 -2.82 7.84 9.41
CA ASN A 79 -2.75 9.03 8.57
C ASN A 79 -1.71 8.79 7.49
N VAL A 80 -2.03 9.14 6.24
CA VAL A 80 -1.14 8.87 5.11
C VAL A 80 0.21 9.60 5.24
N ASN A 81 0.24 10.69 5.97
CA ASN A 81 1.46 11.48 6.18
C ASN A 81 2.23 11.10 7.46
N TYR A 82 1.96 9.93 8.04
CA TYR A 82 2.63 9.52 9.28
C TYR A 82 4.13 9.28 9.10
N ARG A 83 4.60 9.16 7.85
CA ARG A 83 6.02 9.19 7.49
C ARG A 83 6.16 9.76 6.08
N PRO A 84 7.38 10.15 5.68
CA PRO A 84 7.58 10.75 4.34
C PRO A 84 7.18 9.80 3.22
N ILE A 85 6.40 10.30 2.26
CA ILE A 85 5.93 9.54 1.11
C ILE A 85 7.00 9.59 0.03
N LEU A 86 7.41 8.42 -0.49
CA LEU A 86 8.35 8.31 -1.59
C LEU A 86 7.65 8.35 -2.95
N GLY A 87 6.43 7.87 -3.03
CA GLY A 87 5.70 7.86 -4.28
C GLY A 87 4.28 7.35 -4.10
N ILE A 88 3.45 7.63 -5.10
CA ILE A 88 2.07 7.18 -5.15
C ILE A 88 1.87 6.53 -6.51
N ARG A 89 1.27 5.35 -6.54
CA ARG A 89 1.09 4.58 -7.78
C ARG A 89 -0.37 4.20 -7.97
N ARG A 90 -0.83 4.31 -9.19
CA ARG A 90 -2.18 3.88 -9.56
C ARG A 90 -2.10 2.58 -10.31
N ILE A 91 -2.70 1.54 -9.76
CA ILE A 91 -2.63 0.19 -10.32
C ILE A 91 -3.79 -0.07 -11.28
N VAL A 92 -4.97 0.46 -10.98
CA VAL A 92 -6.17 0.28 -11.82
C VAL A 92 -6.63 1.55 -12.48
#